data_779c15394c244c151bae6699a032615b
#
_entry.id   779c15394c244c151bae6699a032615b
#
_cell.length_a   1.000
_cell.length_b   1.000
_cell.length_c   1.000
_cell.angle_alpha   90.00
_cell.angle_beta   90.00
_cell.angle_gamma   90.00
#
_symmetry.space_group_name_H-M   'P 1'
#
loop_
_entity.id
_entity.type
_entity.pdbx_description
1 polymer ?
#
loop_
_entity_poly.entity_id
_entity_poly.type
_entity_poly.pdbx_seq_one_letter_code
_entity_poly.pdbx_strand_id
1 'polypeptide(L)'
;MARTPLLRAIERLAEEHRTAGKLGIEPDELRGRRREAAYTRGDFLKRAGTAGAALAVAGPAAFARPSRAGWHNQQRIAIVGGGIAGLCAALTLADAGVSSTVYEANTAGIGGRMHSDRSGYWSNHQISEFCGELIDSGHETILDLADRFGLAVDDLTAAQPAGTDDTYYFLGDFYPTSQADKDFKPVNKVLQKLANAADYPTTWDNSTPTGRMLDHMSVYDWIETYVPGGHRSAFGRLLDAAYAEEYGANTTDQASLNLVYLLAFQPDDAHGHLSIFGESDERYHIRGGNQQLPEAIAASLPSGTVKQGWAMQSIRTNRDGSVSMQFSTPGRNQTVTADQVILCMSFAVLRTLDYSGAGFDQRKQTAITQLGAGRNAKLQLQFQSRLWNAQGSTGSAYTDLGIQNTWDVTRAQPGSTGILVDYSGGDIAGGYAPSTPYSNAGSNPQVTAYAKQFLAKLETVYPGITNRWNGKATLSTPFRDPLLNCSYSYWRVGQYTQFSGYEGVPQGSIHFAGEHCSQDFQGYMEGGASEGVRAANEILGVS
;
A
#
# COMPACT_ATOMS: atom_id res chain seq x y z
N MET A 1 6.74 5.01 13.54
CA MET A 1 6.31 3.87 14.37
C MET A 1 7.05 2.62 13.95
N ALA A 2 7.22 1.70 14.88
CA ALA A 2 8.08 0.54 14.73
C ALA A 2 7.68 -0.32 13.55
N ARG A 3 8.59 -0.55 12.64
CA ARG A 3 8.41 -1.49 11.53
C ARG A 3 8.77 -2.92 11.94
N THR A 4 9.44 -3.14 13.06
CA THR A 4 9.72 -4.49 13.57
C THR A 4 8.62 -4.94 14.54
N PRO A 5 8.21 -6.23 14.54
CA PRO A 5 7.32 -6.78 15.56
C PRO A 5 7.84 -6.50 16.97
N LEU A 6 9.16 -6.56 17.17
CA LEU A 6 9.80 -6.27 18.46
C LEU A 6 9.66 -4.79 18.83
N LEU A 7 9.90 -3.87 17.90
CA LEU A 7 9.79 -2.44 18.18
C LEU A 7 8.33 -2.04 18.38
N ARG A 8 7.39 -2.60 17.59
CA ARG A 8 5.94 -2.48 17.86
C ARG A 8 5.56 -3.08 19.23
N ALA A 9 6.13 -4.23 19.59
CA ALA A 9 5.91 -4.83 20.90
C ALA A 9 6.45 -3.93 22.02
N ILE A 10 7.64 -3.34 21.84
CA ILE A 10 8.24 -2.40 22.80
C ILE A 10 7.44 -1.09 22.88
N GLU A 11 6.98 -0.55 21.75
CA GLU A 11 6.15 0.66 21.72
C GLU A 11 4.78 0.40 22.32
N ARG A 12 4.13 -0.73 21.99
CA ARG A 12 2.89 -1.16 22.65
C ARG A 12 3.10 -1.29 24.16
N LEU A 13 4.20 -1.91 24.58
CA LEU A 13 4.56 -2.04 26.00
C LEU A 13 4.77 -0.67 26.66
N ALA A 14 5.50 0.22 26.00
CA ALA A 14 5.76 1.58 26.48
C ALA A 14 4.49 2.43 26.51
N GLU A 15 3.61 2.28 25.53
CA GLU A 15 2.29 2.94 25.50
C GLU A 15 1.35 2.36 26.54
N GLU A 16 1.33 1.04 26.74
CA GLU A 16 0.61 0.37 27.81
C GLU A 16 1.07 0.87 29.18
N HIS A 17 2.37 0.94 29.43
CA HIS A 17 2.92 1.48 30.67
C HIS A 17 2.58 2.96 30.87
N ARG A 18 2.65 3.78 29.82
CA ARG A 18 2.25 5.21 29.88
C ARG A 18 0.75 5.36 30.15
N THR A 19 -0.06 4.55 29.50
CA THR A 19 -1.53 4.58 29.66
C THR A 19 -1.94 4.06 31.02
N ALA A 20 -1.35 2.96 31.47
CA ALA A 20 -1.55 2.40 32.81
C ALA A 20 -1.15 3.40 33.90
N GLY A 21 0.01 4.05 33.75
CA GLY A 21 0.46 5.11 34.65
C GLY A 21 -0.49 6.33 34.73
N LYS A 22 -1.04 6.76 33.57
CA LYS A 22 -2.06 7.83 33.55
C LYS A 22 -3.38 7.43 34.23
N LEU A 23 -3.72 6.15 34.20
CA LEU A 23 -4.95 5.61 34.81
C LEU A 23 -4.74 5.14 36.24
N GLY A 24 -3.50 5.13 36.74
CA GLY A 24 -3.15 4.66 38.08
C GLY A 24 -3.39 3.16 38.28
N ILE A 25 -3.24 2.35 37.26
CA ILE A 25 -3.43 0.90 37.24
C ILE A 25 -2.16 0.19 36.78
N GLU A 26 -2.04 -1.11 37.05
CA GLU A 26 -0.94 -1.92 36.53
C GLU A 26 -1.14 -2.24 35.04
N PRO A 27 -0.04 -2.39 34.24
CA PRO A 27 -0.13 -2.71 32.81
C PRO A 27 -0.93 -3.99 32.50
N ASP A 28 -0.83 -5.00 33.35
CA ASP A 28 -1.58 -6.26 33.20
C ASP A 28 -3.09 -6.05 33.41
N GLU A 29 -3.48 -5.16 34.29
CA GLU A 29 -4.88 -4.76 34.47
C GLU A 29 -5.41 -4.01 33.24
N LEU A 30 -4.59 -3.13 32.62
CA LEU A 30 -4.95 -2.46 31.38
C LEU A 30 -5.15 -3.48 30.24
N ARG A 31 -4.28 -4.48 30.13
CA ARG A 31 -4.42 -5.58 29.16
C ARG A 31 -5.70 -6.40 29.41
N GLY A 32 -6.00 -6.69 30.66
CA GLY A 32 -7.25 -7.36 31.06
C GLY A 32 -8.48 -6.58 30.61
N ARG A 33 -8.52 -5.28 30.90
CA ARG A 33 -9.62 -4.37 30.49
C ARG A 33 -9.75 -4.26 28.98
N ARG A 34 -8.62 -4.23 28.24
CA ARG A 34 -8.63 -4.21 26.76
C ARG A 34 -9.14 -5.55 26.19
N ARG A 35 -8.75 -6.70 26.75
CA ARG A 35 -9.29 -8.01 26.37
C ARG A 35 -10.79 -8.14 26.63
N GLU A 36 -11.28 -7.60 27.75
CA GLU A 36 -12.70 -7.55 28.06
C GLU A 36 -13.49 -6.60 27.15
N ALA A 37 -12.85 -5.48 26.69
CA ALA A 37 -13.44 -4.54 25.74
C ALA A 37 -13.42 -5.05 24.28
N ALA A 38 -12.52 -5.97 23.97
CA ALA A 38 -12.36 -6.56 22.63
C ALA A 38 -13.36 -7.68 22.29
N TYR A 39 -14.50 -7.74 22.99
CA TYR A 39 -15.58 -8.63 22.62
C TYR A 39 -16.20 -8.17 21.28
N THR A 40 -16.26 -9.11 20.32
CA THR A 40 -16.90 -8.85 19.04
C THR A 40 -18.40 -8.56 19.23
N ARG A 41 -18.99 -7.85 18.27
CA ARG A 41 -20.44 -7.56 18.25
C ARG A 41 -21.27 -8.85 18.35
N GLY A 42 -20.74 -9.99 17.88
CA GLY A 42 -21.36 -11.33 18.00
C GLY A 42 -21.40 -11.84 19.46
N ASP A 43 -20.37 -11.58 20.23
CA ASP A 43 -20.32 -11.98 21.65
C ASP A 43 -21.19 -11.07 22.52
N PHE A 44 -21.28 -9.79 22.14
CA PHE A 44 -22.24 -8.84 22.76
C PHE A 44 -23.68 -9.30 22.51
N LEU A 45 -24.04 -9.68 21.29
CA LEU A 45 -25.40 -10.15 20.95
C LEU A 45 -25.73 -11.50 21.60
N LYS A 46 -24.78 -12.42 21.75
CA LYS A 46 -24.98 -13.68 22.47
C LYS A 46 -25.21 -13.45 23.97
N ARG A 47 -24.50 -12.50 24.60
CA ARG A 47 -24.68 -12.15 26.02
C ARG A 47 -25.91 -11.29 26.25
N ALA A 48 -26.27 -10.39 25.33
CA ALA A 48 -27.51 -9.62 25.41
C ALA A 48 -28.77 -10.52 25.36
N GLY A 49 -28.70 -11.64 24.60
CA GLY A 49 -29.78 -12.65 24.56
C GLY A 49 -29.96 -13.40 25.87
N THR A 50 -28.91 -13.56 26.68
CA THR A 50 -28.99 -14.23 28.00
C THR A 50 -29.21 -13.27 29.15
N ALA A 51 -28.91 -11.97 29.02
CA ALA A 51 -29.15 -10.93 30.03
C ALA A 51 -30.54 -10.27 29.92
N GLY A 52 -31.24 -10.45 28.82
CA GLY A 52 -32.56 -9.88 28.58
C GLY A 52 -33.67 -10.39 29.51
N ALA A 53 -33.42 -11.44 30.30
CA ALA A 53 -34.38 -11.96 31.28
C ALA A 53 -34.24 -11.37 32.71
N ALA A 54 -33.18 -10.58 33.00
CA ALA A 54 -32.90 -10.10 34.33
C ALA A 54 -33.06 -8.58 34.53
N LEU A 55 -33.36 -7.81 33.49
CA LEU A 55 -33.39 -6.33 33.52
C LEU A 55 -34.81 -5.70 33.41
N ALA A 56 -35.85 -6.47 33.66
CA ALA A 56 -37.23 -5.96 33.62
C ALA A 56 -37.69 -5.23 34.89
N VAL A 57 -36.83 -4.97 35.89
CA VAL A 57 -37.23 -4.39 37.20
C VAL A 57 -36.48 -3.11 37.61
N ALA A 58 -35.64 -2.52 36.78
CA ALA A 58 -35.02 -1.21 37.09
C ALA A 58 -35.45 -0.16 36.07
N GLY A 59 -36.21 0.84 36.52
CA GLY A 59 -36.80 1.90 35.70
C GLY A 59 -35.79 2.82 34.97
N PRO A 60 -36.25 3.59 33.97
CA PRO A 60 -35.43 4.24 32.94
C PRO A 60 -34.89 5.61 33.39
N ALA A 61 -34.13 5.69 34.47
CA ALA A 61 -33.64 7.00 34.95
C ALA A 61 -32.12 7.14 35.21
N ALA A 62 -31.27 6.15 34.90
CA ALA A 62 -29.89 6.18 35.35
C ALA A 62 -28.76 6.23 34.31
N PHE A 63 -29.04 6.26 33.00
CA PHE A 63 -27.97 6.32 31.98
C PHE A 63 -28.25 7.29 30.84
N ALA A 64 -28.57 8.55 31.18
CA ALA A 64 -28.44 9.62 30.21
C ALA A 64 -27.01 10.17 30.22
N ARG A 65 -26.05 9.51 29.56
CA ARG A 65 -24.86 10.21 29.08
C ARG A 65 -25.33 11.18 27.99
N PRO A 66 -24.93 12.47 28.04
CA PRO A 66 -25.20 13.36 26.91
C PRO A 66 -24.51 12.77 25.68
N SER A 67 -25.29 12.28 24.71
CA SER A 67 -24.78 11.79 23.46
C SER A 67 -24.15 12.96 22.70
N ARG A 68 -22.83 12.98 22.52
CA ARG A 68 -22.15 13.83 21.54
C ARG A 68 -22.66 13.56 20.11
N ALA A 69 -23.45 12.52 19.89
CA ALA A 69 -24.01 12.10 18.63
C ALA A 69 -24.93 13.15 17.94
N GLY A 70 -25.44 14.13 18.68
CA GLY A 70 -26.34 15.13 18.09
C GLY A 70 -25.68 16.16 17.18
N TRP A 71 -24.37 16.37 17.30
CA TRP A 71 -23.64 17.38 16.52
C TRP A 71 -23.13 16.85 15.16
N HIS A 72 -22.75 15.59 15.08
CA HIS A 72 -22.18 15.00 13.86
C HIS A 72 -23.23 14.60 12.82
N ASN A 73 -24.46 14.34 13.23
CA ASN A 73 -25.53 13.87 12.33
C ASN A 73 -26.09 14.97 11.39
N GLN A 74 -25.65 16.22 11.54
CA GLN A 74 -26.06 17.35 10.68
C GLN A 74 -24.92 17.83 9.75
N GLN A 75 -23.68 17.37 9.92
CA GLN A 75 -22.56 17.79 9.07
C GLN A 75 -22.61 17.10 7.72
N ARG A 76 -22.38 17.88 6.67
CA ARG A 76 -22.21 17.37 5.31
C ARG A 76 -20.77 16.94 5.13
N ILE A 77 -20.53 15.64 5.07
CA ILE A 77 -19.18 15.08 4.90
C ILE A 77 -19.03 14.55 3.48
N ALA A 78 -18.05 15.07 2.75
CA ALA A 78 -17.68 14.63 1.41
C ALA A 78 -16.33 13.91 1.44
N ILE A 79 -16.27 12.75 0.78
CA ILE A 79 -15.06 11.96 0.59
C ILE A 79 -14.77 11.94 -0.90
N VAL A 80 -13.57 12.33 -1.32
CA VAL A 80 -13.22 12.41 -2.74
C VAL A 80 -12.19 11.33 -3.06
N GLY A 81 -12.63 10.34 -3.84
CA GLY A 81 -11.91 9.12 -4.19
C GLY A 81 -12.54 7.87 -3.58
N GLY A 82 -12.95 6.92 -4.44
CA GLY A 82 -13.55 5.63 -4.09
C GLY A 82 -12.53 4.47 -4.07
N GLY A 83 -11.27 4.76 -3.77
CA GLY A 83 -10.25 3.78 -3.45
C GLY A 83 -10.40 3.25 -2.02
N ILE A 84 -9.52 2.33 -1.62
CA ILE A 84 -9.58 1.71 -0.27
C ILE A 84 -9.61 2.75 0.86
N ALA A 85 -8.83 3.83 0.75
CA ALA A 85 -8.80 4.89 1.75
C ALA A 85 -10.17 5.57 1.93
N GLY A 86 -10.80 5.99 0.82
CA GLY A 86 -12.10 6.65 0.89
C GLY A 86 -13.23 5.73 1.33
N LEU A 87 -13.17 4.46 0.94
CA LEU A 87 -14.16 3.46 1.35
C LEU A 87 -14.00 3.09 2.83
N CYS A 88 -12.77 2.95 3.34
CA CYS A 88 -12.53 2.77 4.78
C CYS A 88 -12.97 3.98 5.59
N ALA A 89 -12.73 5.20 5.10
CA ALA A 89 -13.24 6.41 5.76
C ALA A 89 -14.77 6.42 5.81
N ALA A 90 -15.43 6.09 4.70
CA ALA A 90 -16.90 6.03 4.64
C ALA A 90 -17.47 4.93 5.57
N LEU A 91 -16.82 3.76 5.62
CA LEU A 91 -17.20 2.65 6.49
C LEU A 91 -17.06 3.03 7.97
N THR A 92 -15.95 3.64 8.36
CA THR A 92 -15.68 4.09 9.73
C THR A 92 -16.72 5.12 10.19
N LEU A 93 -17.05 6.08 9.33
CA LEU A 93 -18.11 7.05 9.62
C LEU A 93 -19.47 6.37 9.75
N ALA A 94 -19.81 5.45 8.84
CA ALA A 94 -21.07 4.71 8.86
C ALA A 94 -21.20 3.84 10.11
N ASP A 95 -20.13 3.16 10.53
CA ASP A 95 -20.09 2.38 11.77
C ASP A 95 -20.33 3.25 13.01
N ALA A 96 -19.92 4.52 12.98
CA ALA A 96 -20.21 5.53 14.00
C ALA A 96 -21.61 6.18 13.87
N GLY A 97 -22.41 5.77 12.88
CA GLY A 97 -23.75 6.34 12.62
C GLY A 97 -23.72 7.72 11.94
N VAL A 98 -22.59 8.09 11.33
CA VAL A 98 -22.39 9.38 10.65
C VAL A 98 -22.48 9.18 9.13
N SER A 99 -23.31 9.99 8.47
CA SER A 99 -23.51 9.93 7.03
C SER A 99 -22.40 10.66 6.27
N SER A 100 -21.93 10.07 5.17
CA SER A 100 -20.99 10.71 4.25
C SER A 100 -21.37 10.41 2.80
N THR A 101 -20.75 11.11 1.85
CA THR A 101 -20.88 10.83 0.42
C THR A 101 -19.50 10.68 -0.20
N VAL A 102 -19.27 9.55 -0.87
CA VAL A 102 -18.03 9.27 -1.62
C VAL A 102 -18.24 9.67 -3.08
N TYR A 103 -17.36 10.51 -3.60
CA TYR A 103 -17.34 10.95 -4.99
C TYR A 103 -16.17 10.29 -5.70
N GLU A 104 -16.45 9.37 -6.64
CA GLU A 104 -15.47 8.62 -7.41
C GLU A 104 -15.47 9.06 -8.86
N ALA A 105 -14.29 9.36 -9.40
CA ALA A 105 -14.14 9.82 -10.77
C ALA A 105 -14.36 8.71 -11.82
N ASN A 106 -13.96 7.48 -11.49
CA ASN A 106 -14.12 6.36 -12.39
C ASN A 106 -15.61 5.99 -12.58
N THR A 107 -16.01 5.85 -13.83
CA THR A 107 -17.39 5.42 -14.19
C THR A 107 -17.55 3.91 -14.25
N ALA A 108 -16.44 3.17 -14.38
CA ALA A 108 -16.46 1.72 -14.64
C ALA A 108 -16.25 0.86 -13.38
N GLY A 109 -15.75 1.45 -12.29
CA GLY A 109 -15.44 0.68 -11.08
C GLY A 109 -15.03 1.54 -9.91
N ILE A 110 -14.77 0.87 -8.78
CA ILE A 110 -14.24 1.43 -7.55
C ILE A 110 -13.02 0.62 -7.11
N GLY A 111 -12.30 1.11 -6.10
CA GLY A 111 -11.15 0.40 -5.52
C GLY A 111 -9.81 1.07 -5.84
N GLY A 112 -9.75 1.96 -6.83
CA GLY A 112 -8.53 2.67 -7.20
C GLY A 112 -7.42 1.71 -7.60
N ARG A 113 -6.35 1.65 -6.80
CA ARG A 113 -5.19 0.75 -7.01
C ARG A 113 -5.38 -0.68 -6.47
N MET A 114 -6.51 -1.03 -5.91
CA MET A 114 -6.97 -2.42 -5.74
C MET A 114 -7.78 -2.79 -6.99
N HIS A 115 -7.09 -3.27 -8.03
CA HIS A 115 -7.66 -3.50 -9.36
C HIS A 115 -7.20 -4.86 -9.90
N SER A 116 -8.12 -5.81 -9.98
CA SER A 116 -7.89 -7.20 -10.35
C SER A 116 -8.32 -7.48 -11.80
N ASP A 117 -7.56 -8.30 -12.54
CA ASP A 117 -8.02 -8.91 -13.78
C ASP A 117 -8.82 -10.18 -13.48
N ARG A 118 -10.12 -10.04 -13.38
CA ARG A 118 -11.13 -11.10 -13.20
C ARG A 118 -11.97 -11.30 -14.45
N SER A 119 -11.47 -10.85 -15.61
CA SER A 119 -12.19 -10.87 -16.89
C SER A 119 -12.40 -12.27 -17.48
N GLY A 120 -11.71 -13.29 -16.96
CA GLY A 120 -11.66 -14.64 -17.57
C GLY A 120 -10.66 -14.73 -18.74
N TYR A 121 -9.79 -13.74 -18.89
CA TYR A 121 -8.75 -13.75 -19.93
C TYR A 121 -7.76 -14.91 -19.74
N TRP A 122 -7.34 -15.17 -18.50
CA TRP A 122 -6.38 -16.21 -18.17
C TRP A 122 -6.97 -17.62 -18.28
N SER A 123 -6.17 -18.61 -18.69
CA SER A 123 -6.58 -20.02 -18.69
C SER A 123 -6.72 -20.55 -17.27
N ASN A 124 -7.49 -21.64 -17.08
CA ASN A 124 -7.73 -22.31 -15.79
C ASN A 124 -8.40 -21.40 -14.75
N HIS A 125 -9.18 -20.40 -15.20
CA HIS A 125 -9.84 -19.44 -14.30
C HIS A 125 -8.89 -18.72 -13.36
N GLN A 126 -7.61 -18.61 -13.73
CA GLN A 126 -6.63 -17.87 -12.98
C GLN A 126 -6.93 -16.38 -13.07
N ILE A 127 -6.50 -15.63 -12.08
CA ILE A 127 -6.65 -14.18 -11.99
C ILE A 127 -5.28 -13.53 -11.77
N SER A 128 -5.19 -12.24 -11.99
CA SER A 128 -4.01 -11.46 -11.65
C SER A 128 -4.41 -10.06 -11.17
N GLU A 129 -3.45 -9.33 -10.60
CA GLU A 129 -3.67 -7.96 -10.18
C GLU A 129 -3.03 -6.99 -11.18
N PHE A 130 -3.79 -6.00 -11.63
CA PHE A 130 -3.22 -4.89 -12.40
C PHE A 130 -2.40 -3.94 -11.51
N CYS A 131 -2.76 -3.82 -10.22
CA CYS A 131 -2.10 -2.93 -9.27
C CYS A 131 -1.75 -3.69 -7.98
N GLY A 132 -2.27 -3.27 -6.81
CA GLY A 132 -1.94 -3.83 -5.51
C GLY A 132 -2.24 -5.33 -5.40
N GLU A 133 -1.21 -6.13 -5.08
CA GLU A 133 -1.29 -7.59 -5.10
C GLU A 133 -0.98 -8.20 -3.75
N LEU A 134 0.21 -7.98 -3.22
CA LEU A 134 0.74 -8.69 -2.08
C LEU A 134 0.34 -8.02 -0.76
N ILE A 135 0.00 -8.82 0.24
CA ILE A 135 -0.44 -8.39 1.57
C ILE A 135 0.50 -9.01 2.58
N ASP A 136 1.14 -8.18 3.40
CA ASP A 136 2.03 -8.64 4.46
C ASP A 136 1.26 -9.15 5.68
N SER A 137 1.89 -10.02 6.45
CA SER A 137 1.35 -10.47 7.75
C SER A 137 1.08 -9.31 8.73
N GLY A 138 1.78 -8.19 8.57
CA GLY A 138 1.60 -6.96 9.35
C GLY A 138 0.50 -6.02 8.86
N HIS A 139 -0.19 -6.33 7.76
CA HIS A 139 -1.26 -5.52 7.19
C HIS A 139 -2.60 -5.78 7.91
N GLU A 140 -2.65 -5.40 9.19
CA GLU A 140 -3.76 -5.74 10.09
C GLU A 140 -5.11 -5.20 9.60
N THR A 141 -5.16 -3.94 9.11
CA THR A 141 -6.43 -3.33 8.67
C THR A 141 -7.01 -4.05 7.45
N ILE A 142 -6.18 -4.41 6.48
CA ILE A 142 -6.62 -5.14 5.28
C ILE A 142 -7.09 -6.55 5.65
N LEU A 143 -6.35 -7.26 6.50
CA LEU A 143 -6.68 -8.63 6.92
C LEU A 143 -7.96 -8.66 7.78
N ASP A 144 -8.12 -7.73 8.72
CA ASP A 144 -9.34 -7.58 9.53
C ASP A 144 -10.56 -7.26 8.66
N LEU A 145 -10.39 -6.41 7.66
CA LEU A 145 -11.47 -6.10 6.71
C LEU A 145 -11.81 -7.31 5.82
N ALA A 146 -10.81 -8.08 5.37
CA ALA A 146 -11.05 -9.31 4.62
C ALA A 146 -11.87 -10.31 5.46
N ASP A 147 -11.50 -10.51 6.73
CA ASP A 147 -12.25 -11.36 7.67
C ASP A 147 -13.67 -10.80 7.92
N ARG A 148 -13.81 -9.51 8.17
CA ARG A 148 -15.10 -8.83 8.37
C ARG A 148 -16.09 -9.09 7.24
N PHE A 149 -15.59 -9.12 6.00
CA PHE A 149 -16.41 -9.33 4.81
C PHE A 149 -16.43 -10.78 4.32
N GLY A 150 -15.82 -11.71 5.08
CA GLY A 150 -15.80 -13.14 4.78
C GLY A 150 -15.02 -13.47 3.51
N LEU A 151 -14.01 -12.67 3.16
CA LEU A 151 -13.13 -12.88 2.02
C LEU A 151 -12.00 -13.84 2.42
N ALA A 152 -11.89 -14.96 1.72
CA ALA A 152 -10.82 -15.91 1.97
C ALA A 152 -9.47 -15.34 1.52
N VAL A 153 -8.44 -15.58 2.32
CA VAL A 153 -7.06 -15.14 2.05
C VAL A 153 -6.19 -16.37 1.79
N ASP A 154 -5.43 -16.35 0.72
CA ASP A 154 -4.46 -17.39 0.37
C ASP A 154 -3.09 -17.07 0.98
N ASP A 155 -2.43 -18.07 1.59
CA ASP A 155 -1.06 -17.99 2.06
C ASP A 155 -0.12 -18.40 0.91
N LEU A 156 0.51 -17.42 0.29
CA LEU A 156 1.36 -17.60 -0.89
C LEU A 156 2.70 -18.26 -0.53
N THR A 157 3.19 -18.01 0.68
CA THR A 157 4.44 -18.62 1.18
C THR A 157 4.23 -20.12 1.44
N ALA A 158 3.11 -20.49 2.06
CA ALA A 158 2.76 -21.89 2.26
C ALA A 158 2.48 -22.65 0.95
N ALA A 159 2.11 -21.93 -0.11
CA ALA A 159 1.84 -22.51 -1.43
C ALA A 159 3.11 -22.70 -2.29
N GLN A 160 4.27 -22.20 -1.85
CA GLN A 160 5.53 -22.39 -2.58
C GLN A 160 5.98 -23.86 -2.54
N PRO A 161 6.41 -24.44 -3.68
CA PRO A 161 6.92 -25.79 -3.69
C PRO A 161 8.17 -25.96 -2.83
N ALA A 162 8.24 -27.02 -2.06
CA ALA A 162 9.43 -27.32 -1.23
C ALA A 162 10.68 -27.50 -2.10
N GLY A 163 11.80 -26.95 -1.65
CA GLY A 163 13.08 -27.02 -2.33
C GLY A 163 13.26 -26.04 -3.47
N THR A 164 12.37 -25.05 -3.59
CA THR A 164 12.55 -23.89 -4.49
C THR A 164 13.15 -22.73 -3.71
N ASP A 165 13.91 -21.86 -4.41
CA ASP A 165 14.55 -20.67 -3.86
C ASP A 165 14.43 -19.52 -4.87
N ASP A 166 14.71 -18.29 -4.47
CA ASP A 166 14.79 -17.15 -5.35
C ASP A 166 15.97 -17.27 -6.31
N THR A 167 15.86 -16.65 -7.46
CA THR A 167 16.88 -16.70 -8.50
C THR A 167 17.48 -15.30 -8.69
N TYR A 168 18.79 -15.17 -8.51
CA TYR A 168 19.51 -13.92 -8.79
C TYR A 168 20.46 -14.12 -9.98
N TYR A 169 20.41 -13.17 -10.94
CA TYR A 169 21.28 -13.19 -12.11
C TYR A 169 21.84 -11.78 -12.37
N PHE A 170 23.14 -11.61 -12.09
CA PHE A 170 23.81 -10.32 -12.20
C PHE A 170 25.20 -10.47 -12.81
N LEU A 171 25.63 -9.46 -13.56
CA LEU A 171 26.98 -9.41 -14.16
C LEU A 171 27.25 -10.57 -15.12
N GLY A 172 26.19 -11.14 -15.72
CA GLY A 172 26.26 -12.22 -16.68
C GLY A 172 26.33 -13.63 -16.06
N ASP A 173 26.09 -13.80 -14.74
CA ASP A 173 26.15 -15.09 -14.05
C ASP A 173 25.07 -15.19 -12.96
N PHE A 174 24.76 -16.44 -12.59
CA PHE A 174 23.91 -16.71 -11.43
C PHE A 174 24.61 -16.32 -10.12
N TYR A 175 23.90 -15.57 -9.28
CA TYR A 175 24.36 -15.13 -7.99
C TYR A 175 23.62 -15.91 -6.89
N PRO A 176 24.25 -16.90 -6.23
CA PRO A 176 23.56 -17.74 -5.25
C PRO A 176 23.02 -16.93 -4.06
N THR A 177 21.79 -17.24 -3.59
CA THR A 177 21.19 -16.63 -2.39
C THR A 177 22.11 -16.77 -1.17
N SER A 178 22.76 -17.93 -0.99
CA SER A 178 23.75 -18.16 0.07
C SER A 178 24.99 -17.25 -0.03
N GLN A 179 25.31 -16.73 -1.22
CA GLN A 179 26.38 -15.74 -1.37
C GLN A 179 25.84 -14.33 -1.05
N ALA A 180 24.59 -14.02 -1.44
CA ALA A 180 23.92 -12.78 -1.06
C ALA A 180 23.83 -12.64 0.47
N ASP A 181 23.51 -13.71 1.19
CA ASP A 181 23.52 -13.76 2.67
C ASP A 181 24.89 -13.41 3.27
N LYS A 182 25.97 -13.93 2.66
CA LYS A 182 27.33 -13.63 3.12
C LYS A 182 27.71 -12.17 2.86
N ASP A 183 27.36 -11.65 1.67
CA ASP A 183 27.67 -10.29 1.26
C ASP A 183 26.83 -9.28 2.04
N PHE A 184 25.64 -9.65 2.48
CA PHE A 184 24.79 -8.83 3.34
C PHE A 184 25.36 -8.62 4.75
N LYS A 185 26.04 -9.60 5.34
CA LYS A 185 26.52 -9.52 6.74
C LYS A 185 27.32 -8.27 7.08
N PRO A 186 28.35 -7.86 6.32
CA PRO A 186 29.08 -6.63 6.59
C PRO A 186 28.20 -5.39 6.35
N VAL A 187 27.31 -5.42 5.36
CA VAL A 187 26.37 -4.32 5.04
C VAL A 187 25.36 -4.13 6.16
N ASN A 188 24.80 -5.22 6.69
CA ASN A 188 23.83 -5.17 7.79
C ASN A 188 24.41 -4.49 9.05
N LYS A 189 25.68 -4.72 9.36
CA LYS A 189 26.34 -4.04 10.51
C LYS A 189 26.34 -2.52 10.37
N VAL A 190 26.62 -2.02 9.18
CA VAL A 190 26.59 -0.58 8.88
C VAL A 190 25.16 -0.07 8.86
N LEU A 191 24.28 -0.80 8.22
CA LEU A 191 22.86 -0.51 8.10
C LEU A 191 22.18 -0.34 9.47
N GLN A 192 22.38 -1.30 10.39
CA GLN A 192 21.86 -1.24 11.76
C GLN A 192 22.40 -0.03 12.52
N LYS A 193 23.69 0.28 12.39
CA LYS A 193 24.28 1.47 13.01
C LYS A 193 23.64 2.75 12.47
N LEU A 194 23.45 2.85 11.16
CA LEU A 194 22.86 4.02 10.52
C LEU A 194 21.38 4.16 10.86
N ALA A 195 20.61 3.08 10.84
CA ALA A 195 19.19 3.08 11.19
C ALA A 195 18.98 3.54 12.65
N ASN A 196 19.75 2.97 13.59
CA ASN A 196 19.70 3.37 15.00
C ASN A 196 20.11 4.83 15.24
N ALA A 197 21.07 5.35 14.47
CA ALA A 197 21.52 6.73 14.60
C ALA A 197 20.61 7.74 13.89
N ALA A 198 19.91 7.31 12.84
CA ALA A 198 18.90 8.11 12.15
C ALA A 198 17.65 8.29 13.00
N ASP A 199 17.37 7.30 13.87
CA ASP A 199 16.09 7.15 14.54
C ASP A 199 14.92 6.96 13.55
N TYR A 200 13.77 6.48 14.00
CA TYR A 200 12.60 6.30 13.16
C TYR A 200 11.35 6.86 13.84
N PRO A 201 10.52 7.62 13.12
CA PRO A 201 10.72 8.10 11.75
C PRO A 201 11.53 9.42 11.68
N THR A 202 12.29 9.62 10.61
CA THR A 202 12.76 10.96 10.23
C THR A 202 11.60 11.72 9.60
N THR A 203 11.29 12.89 10.15
CA THR A 203 10.16 13.73 9.69
C THR A 203 10.58 15.20 9.58
N TRP A 204 9.67 16.04 9.08
CA TRP A 204 9.87 17.47 8.93
C TRP A 204 10.15 18.21 10.26
N ASP A 205 9.64 17.68 11.38
CA ASP A 205 9.76 18.25 12.73
C ASP A 205 10.59 17.38 13.69
N ASN A 206 10.98 16.17 13.26
CA ASN A 206 11.81 15.26 14.05
C ASN A 206 12.89 14.61 13.17
N SER A 207 14.16 15.00 13.38
CA SER A 207 15.28 14.42 12.62
C SER A 207 16.58 14.52 13.40
N THR A 208 17.38 13.46 13.34
CA THR A 208 18.75 13.44 13.85
C THR A 208 19.74 13.97 12.80
N PRO A 209 21.00 14.30 13.17
CA PRO A 209 22.03 14.60 12.17
C PRO A 209 22.24 13.46 11.16
N THR A 210 22.17 12.21 11.59
CA THR A 210 22.29 11.03 10.72
C THR A 210 21.06 10.88 9.81
N GLY A 211 19.85 11.06 10.33
CA GLY A 211 18.63 11.06 9.53
C GLY A 211 18.67 12.10 8.43
N ARG A 212 19.10 13.33 8.75
CA ARG A 212 19.28 14.41 7.74
C ARG A 212 20.34 14.06 6.68
N MET A 213 21.48 13.49 7.10
CA MET A 213 22.53 13.07 6.18
C MET A 213 22.02 12.01 5.21
N LEU A 214 21.30 11.00 5.71
CA LEU A 214 20.73 9.91 4.90
C LEU A 214 19.58 10.41 4.00
N ASP A 215 18.76 11.34 4.46
CA ASP A 215 17.71 11.95 3.63
C ASP A 215 18.30 12.70 2.42
N HIS A 216 19.46 13.33 2.59
CA HIS A 216 20.15 14.07 1.51
C HIS A 216 21.14 13.23 0.71
N MET A 217 21.19 11.91 0.94
CA MET A 217 21.96 10.94 0.17
C MET A 217 20.98 10.12 -0.69
N SER A 218 21.34 9.83 -1.93
CA SER A 218 20.54 8.92 -2.75
C SER A 218 20.76 7.45 -2.33
N VAL A 219 19.82 6.57 -2.67
CA VAL A 219 20.01 5.11 -2.53
C VAL A 219 21.21 4.66 -3.35
N TYR A 220 21.40 5.21 -4.56
CA TYR A 220 22.57 4.93 -5.40
C TYR A 220 23.88 5.26 -4.68
N ASP A 221 24.02 6.46 -4.11
CA ASP A 221 25.21 6.89 -3.39
C ASP A 221 25.44 6.08 -2.10
N TRP A 222 24.35 5.66 -1.45
CA TRP A 222 24.42 4.78 -0.29
C TRP A 222 25.02 3.41 -0.66
N ILE A 223 24.57 2.82 -1.78
CA ILE A 223 25.13 1.54 -2.30
C ILE A 223 26.62 1.72 -2.63
N GLU A 224 27.01 2.80 -3.33
CA GLU A 224 28.41 3.07 -3.65
C GLU A 224 29.27 3.28 -2.40
N THR A 225 28.71 3.85 -1.34
CA THR A 225 29.44 4.19 -0.12
C THR A 225 29.58 3.01 0.83
N TYR A 226 28.53 2.20 1.00
CA TYR A 226 28.45 1.24 2.10
C TYR A 226 28.42 -0.22 1.67
N VAL A 227 28.17 -0.51 0.40
CA VAL A 227 28.23 -1.88 -0.13
C VAL A 227 29.62 -2.17 -0.68
N PRO A 228 30.31 -3.22 -0.24
CA PRO A 228 31.61 -3.60 -0.81
C PRO A 228 31.54 -3.78 -2.34
N GLY A 229 32.30 -2.97 -3.05
CA GLY A 229 32.31 -2.94 -4.52
C GLY A 229 31.20 -2.14 -5.19
N GLY A 230 30.26 -1.58 -4.43
CA GLY A 230 29.17 -0.76 -4.95
C GLY A 230 28.43 -1.49 -6.09
N HIS A 231 28.00 -0.75 -7.13
CA HIS A 231 27.33 -1.31 -8.32
C HIS A 231 28.23 -2.20 -9.22
N ARG A 232 29.51 -2.35 -8.89
CA ARG A 232 30.39 -3.34 -9.55
C ARG A 232 30.29 -4.72 -8.91
N SER A 233 29.61 -4.88 -7.79
CA SER A 233 29.30 -6.16 -7.14
C SER A 233 27.90 -6.63 -7.51
N ALA A 234 27.69 -7.96 -7.50
CA ALA A 234 26.37 -8.55 -7.71
C ALA A 234 25.38 -8.09 -6.62
N PHE A 235 25.86 -8.00 -5.35
CA PHE A 235 25.02 -7.53 -4.25
C PHE A 235 24.57 -6.07 -4.40
N GLY A 236 25.47 -5.17 -4.83
CA GLY A 236 25.09 -3.78 -5.09
C GLY A 236 24.07 -3.65 -6.21
N ARG A 237 24.18 -4.45 -7.29
CA ARG A 237 23.19 -4.51 -8.37
C ARG A 237 21.87 -5.13 -7.93
N LEU A 238 21.90 -6.13 -7.05
CA LEU A 238 20.69 -6.68 -6.46
C LEU A 238 19.91 -5.62 -5.69
N LEU A 239 20.57 -4.85 -4.84
CA LEU A 239 19.93 -3.74 -4.12
C LEU A 239 19.43 -2.65 -5.06
N ASP A 240 20.21 -2.28 -6.09
CA ASP A 240 19.78 -1.26 -7.07
C ASP A 240 18.52 -1.71 -7.82
N ALA A 241 18.47 -2.95 -8.31
CA ALA A 241 17.31 -3.50 -9.00
C ALA A 241 16.08 -3.57 -8.08
N ALA A 242 16.25 -4.12 -6.86
CA ALA A 242 15.16 -4.30 -5.90
C ALA A 242 14.57 -2.97 -5.45
N TYR A 243 15.41 -1.98 -5.09
CA TYR A 243 14.92 -0.70 -4.60
C TYR A 243 14.41 0.22 -5.73
N ALA A 244 14.89 0.05 -6.96
CA ALA A 244 14.34 0.79 -8.10
C ALA A 244 12.91 0.32 -8.43
N GLU A 245 12.62 -0.98 -8.36
CA GLU A 245 11.28 -1.50 -8.59
C GLU A 245 10.37 -1.35 -7.39
N GLU A 246 10.88 -1.51 -6.15
CA GLU A 246 10.09 -1.33 -4.92
C GLU A 246 9.47 0.06 -4.83
N TYR A 247 10.21 1.11 -5.19
CA TYR A 247 9.73 2.49 -5.09
C TYR A 247 9.27 3.09 -6.43
N GLY A 248 9.38 2.34 -7.53
CA GLY A 248 9.00 2.81 -8.86
C GLY A 248 9.84 4.00 -9.36
N ALA A 249 11.06 4.11 -8.90
CA ALA A 249 11.97 5.23 -9.21
C ALA A 249 13.41 4.74 -9.27
N ASN A 250 14.25 5.38 -10.10
CA ASN A 250 15.67 5.07 -10.10
C ASN A 250 16.28 5.37 -8.72
N THR A 251 17.24 4.57 -8.30
CA THR A 251 17.91 4.72 -6.99
C THR A 251 18.63 6.05 -6.83
N THR A 252 18.98 6.72 -7.93
CA THR A 252 19.54 8.07 -7.93
C THR A 252 18.55 9.16 -7.50
N ASP A 253 17.25 8.93 -7.59
CA ASP A 253 16.20 9.91 -7.25
C ASP A 253 15.63 9.69 -5.83
N GLN A 254 15.82 8.52 -5.27
CA GLN A 254 15.31 8.10 -3.97
C GLN A 254 16.22 8.54 -2.82
N ALA A 255 15.62 9.00 -1.70
CA ALA A 255 16.36 9.20 -0.45
C ALA A 255 16.86 7.85 0.10
N SER A 256 18.09 7.79 0.58
CA SER A 256 18.66 6.55 1.13
C SER A 256 17.90 6.02 2.34
N LEU A 257 17.13 6.86 3.03
CA LEU A 257 16.23 6.42 4.09
C LEU A 257 15.18 5.43 3.63
N ASN A 258 14.76 5.45 2.34
CA ASN A 258 13.88 4.43 1.78
C ASN A 258 14.48 3.03 1.95
N LEU A 259 15.75 2.87 1.56
CA LEU A 259 16.47 1.62 1.72
C LEU A 259 16.74 1.32 3.20
N VAL A 260 17.25 2.31 3.95
CA VAL A 260 17.66 2.11 5.34
C VAL A 260 16.49 1.68 6.21
N TYR A 261 15.32 2.32 6.06
CA TYR A 261 14.14 2.00 6.87
C TYR A 261 13.39 0.73 6.43
N LEU A 262 13.64 0.23 5.23
CA LEU A 262 13.06 -1.03 4.80
C LEU A 262 14.01 -2.20 5.11
N LEU A 263 15.27 -2.12 4.67
CA LEU A 263 16.23 -3.22 4.77
C LEU A 263 16.75 -3.45 6.20
N ALA A 264 16.80 -2.42 7.06
CA ALA A 264 17.36 -2.56 8.40
C ALA A 264 16.51 -3.46 9.33
N PHE A 265 15.24 -3.57 9.06
CA PHE A 265 14.31 -4.34 9.88
C PHE A 265 14.15 -5.75 9.30
N GLN A 266 15.12 -6.60 9.56
CA GLN A 266 15.10 -8.01 9.15
C GLN A 266 14.16 -8.81 10.06
N PRO A 267 13.40 -9.81 9.53
CA PRO A 267 12.55 -10.66 10.35
C PRO A 267 13.35 -11.44 11.41
N ASP A 268 12.78 -11.63 12.58
CA ASP A 268 13.41 -12.37 13.69
C ASP A 268 13.74 -13.84 13.31
N ASP A 269 12.94 -14.44 12.44
CA ASP A 269 13.07 -15.80 11.95
C ASP A 269 13.93 -15.94 10.68
N ALA A 270 14.48 -14.85 10.17
CA ALA A 270 15.37 -14.90 8.99
C ALA A 270 16.63 -15.75 9.19
N HIS A 271 17.03 -16.02 10.45
CA HIS A 271 18.18 -16.88 10.80
C HIS A 271 19.49 -16.54 10.05
N GLY A 272 19.63 -15.28 9.65
CA GLY A 272 20.79 -14.76 8.91
C GLY A 272 20.67 -14.85 7.39
N HIS A 273 19.52 -15.25 6.87
CA HIS A 273 19.14 -15.07 5.46
C HIS A 273 18.73 -13.61 5.20
N LEU A 274 19.04 -13.15 4.01
CA LEU A 274 18.65 -11.82 3.57
C LEU A 274 17.14 -11.79 3.25
N SER A 275 16.40 -10.95 3.95
CA SER A 275 15.08 -10.49 3.46
C SER A 275 15.30 -9.13 2.79
N ILE A 276 15.13 -9.05 1.46
CA ILE A 276 15.51 -7.88 0.68
C ILE A 276 14.62 -6.66 0.96
N PHE A 277 13.38 -6.91 1.42
CA PHE A 277 12.41 -5.89 1.85
C PHE A 277 12.15 -5.93 3.37
N GLY A 278 13.12 -6.42 4.14
CA GLY A 278 13.01 -6.45 5.59
C GLY A 278 11.84 -7.33 6.06
N GLU A 279 10.97 -6.77 6.88
CA GLU A 279 9.80 -7.46 7.44
C GLU A 279 8.60 -7.58 6.48
N SER A 280 8.63 -6.93 5.32
CA SER A 280 7.61 -7.14 4.29
C SER A 280 7.75 -8.58 3.78
N ASP A 281 6.79 -9.43 4.16
CA ASP A 281 6.83 -10.87 3.86
C ASP A 281 5.97 -11.25 2.65
N GLU A 282 5.20 -10.31 2.08
CA GLU A 282 4.41 -10.46 0.85
C GLU A 282 3.61 -11.76 0.79
N ARG A 283 3.07 -12.15 1.95
CA ARG A 283 2.62 -13.49 2.24
C ARG A 283 1.23 -13.81 1.74
N TYR A 284 0.34 -12.81 1.72
CA TYR A 284 -1.08 -13.07 1.52
C TYR A 284 -1.64 -12.40 0.27
N HIS A 285 -2.74 -12.98 -0.23
CA HIS A 285 -3.56 -12.44 -1.31
C HIS A 285 -5.02 -12.82 -1.10
N ILE A 286 -5.97 -11.92 -1.36
CA ILE A 286 -7.40 -12.25 -1.28
C ILE A 286 -7.76 -13.18 -2.43
N ARG A 287 -8.22 -14.38 -2.10
CA ARG A 287 -8.62 -15.39 -3.09
C ARG A 287 -9.67 -14.85 -4.06
N GLY A 288 -9.34 -14.90 -5.36
CA GLY A 288 -10.23 -14.39 -6.40
C GLY A 288 -10.07 -12.88 -6.68
N GLY A 289 -9.08 -12.23 -6.09
CA GLY A 289 -8.66 -10.86 -6.39
C GLY A 289 -8.94 -9.84 -5.29
N ASN A 290 -7.97 -8.99 -5.04
CA ASN A 290 -8.01 -7.98 -3.96
C ASN A 290 -9.12 -6.93 -4.16
N GLN A 291 -9.54 -6.69 -5.40
CA GLN A 291 -10.63 -5.74 -5.70
C GLN A 291 -11.97 -6.11 -5.05
N GLN A 292 -12.15 -7.39 -4.64
CA GLN A 292 -13.35 -7.80 -3.90
C GLN A 292 -13.52 -7.04 -2.58
N LEU A 293 -12.42 -6.63 -1.94
CA LEU A 293 -12.49 -5.92 -0.66
C LEU A 293 -13.14 -4.53 -0.80
N PRO A 294 -12.65 -3.61 -1.65
CA PRO A 294 -13.33 -2.34 -1.86
C PRO A 294 -14.77 -2.49 -2.38
N GLU A 295 -15.05 -3.51 -3.22
CA GLU A 295 -16.41 -3.81 -3.68
C GLU A 295 -17.33 -4.22 -2.52
N ALA A 296 -16.85 -5.08 -1.61
CA ALA A 296 -17.60 -5.52 -0.43
C ALA A 296 -17.87 -4.37 0.54
N ILE A 297 -16.86 -3.51 0.78
CA ILE A 297 -17.03 -2.30 1.60
C ILE A 297 -18.12 -1.41 1.00
N ALA A 298 -18.03 -1.08 -0.28
CA ALA A 298 -19.01 -0.21 -0.94
C ALA A 298 -20.43 -0.79 -0.93
N ALA A 299 -20.56 -2.11 -1.11
CA ALA A 299 -21.84 -2.80 -1.05
C ALA A 299 -22.47 -2.80 0.36
N SER A 300 -21.66 -2.69 1.41
CA SER A 300 -22.12 -2.63 2.80
C SER A 300 -22.61 -1.22 3.22
N LEU A 301 -22.20 -0.20 2.49
CA LEU A 301 -22.58 1.18 2.80
C LEU A 301 -24.05 1.45 2.43
N PRO A 302 -24.71 2.42 3.08
CA PRO A 302 -26.07 2.83 2.71
C PRO A 302 -26.18 3.17 1.22
N SER A 303 -27.30 2.80 0.61
CA SER A 303 -27.55 3.08 -0.81
C SER A 303 -27.38 4.58 -1.13
N GLY A 304 -26.65 4.88 -2.21
CA GLY A 304 -26.37 6.25 -2.65
C GLY A 304 -25.19 6.93 -1.94
N THR A 305 -24.50 6.25 -1.02
CA THR A 305 -23.27 6.76 -0.40
C THR A 305 -22.17 6.96 -1.45
N VAL A 306 -21.98 6.02 -2.38
CA VAL A 306 -20.96 6.10 -3.44
C VAL A 306 -21.56 6.64 -4.72
N LYS A 307 -20.96 7.72 -5.25
CA LYS A 307 -21.34 8.37 -6.52
C LYS A 307 -20.19 8.25 -7.51
N GLN A 308 -20.33 7.36 -8.48
CA GLN A 308 -19.36 7.17 -9.56
C GLN A 308 -19.55 8.19 -10.69
N GLY A 309 -18.47 8.46 -11.45
CA GLY A 309 -18.44 9.43 -12.53
C GLY A 309 -18.42 10.89 -12.06
N TRP A 310 -17.97 11.14 -10.83
CA TRP A 310 -17.81 12.47 -10.26
C TRP A 310 -16.32 12.83 -10.15
N ALA A 311 -15.76 13.43 -11.19
CA ALA A 311 -14.37 13.84 -11.24
C ALA A 311 -14.20 15.27 -10.70
N MET A 312 -13.56 15.41 -9.54
CA MET A 312 -13.26 16.73 -8.96
C MET A 312 -12.37 17.53 -9.89
N GLN A 313 -12.69 18.81 -10.09
CA GLN A 313 -11.92 19.75 -10.91
C GLN A 313 -11.27 20.83 -10.06
N SER A 314 -11.96 21.29 -9.01
CA SER A 314 -11.43 22.31 -8.10
C SER A 314 -12.00 22.17 -6.71
N ILE A 315 -11.27 22.74 -5.73
CA ILE A 315 -11.65 22.81 -4.33
C ILE A 315 -11.32 24.19 -3.74
N ARG A 316 -12.21 24.70 -2.91
CA ARG A 316 -12.06 26.01 -2.27
C ARG A 316 -12.70 26.04 -0.89
N THR A 317 -12.03 26.66 0.06
CA THR A 317 -12.58 26.99 1.38
C THR A 317 -13.39 28.30 1.31
N ASN A 318 -14.61 28.27 1.79
CA ASN A 318 -15.52 29.42 1.85
C ASN A 318 -15.25 30.26 3.10
N ARG A 319 -15.82 31.49 3.15
CA ARG A 319 -15.68 32.40 4.30
C ARG A 319 -16.27 31.87 5.60
N ASP A 320 -17.26 31.01 5.52
CA ASP A 320 -17.92 30.35 6.67
C ASP A 320 -17.22 29.07 7.12
N GLY A 321 -16.07 28.73 6.53
CA GLY A 321 -15.30 27.53 6.83
C GLY A 321 -15.78 26.26 6.11
N SER A 322 -16.92 26.31 5.41
CA SER A 322 -17.34 25.21 4.53
C SER A 322 -16.46 25.11 3.29
N VAL A 323 -16.49 23.96 2.63
CA VAL A 323 -15.64 23.67 1.47
C VAL A 323 -16.52 23.43 0.24
N SER A 324 -16.27 24.19 -0.83
CA SER A 324 -16.91 24.03 -2.13
C SER A 324 -16.00 23.30 -3.11
N MET A 325 -16.53 22.27 -3.76
CA MET A 325 -15.85 21.47 -4.76
C MET A 325 -16.65 21.50 -6.07
N GLN A 326 -15.95 21.65 -7.18
CA GLN A 326 -16.53 21.50 -8.51
C GLN A 326 -16.21 20.13 -9.07
N PHE A 327 -17.23 19.45 -9.61
CA PHE A 327 -17.13 18.14 -10.22
C PHE A 327 -17.57 18.19 -11.68
N SER A 328 -16.82 17.55 -12.55
CA SER A 328 -17.31 17.12 -13.85
C SER A 328 -18.06 15.80 -13.68
N THR A 329 -19.29 15.73 -14.17
CA THR A 329 -20.10 14.51 -14.16
C THR A 329 -20.64 14.24 -15.57
N PRO A 330 -21.09 13.03 -15.89
CA PRO A 330 -21.68 12.76 -17.20
C PRO A 330 -22.81 13.75 -17.51
N GLY A 331 -22.58 14.61 -18.51
CA GLY A 331 -23.55 15.58 -19.03
C GLY A 331 -23.55 16.98 -18.40
N ARG A 332 -22.94 17.21 -17.23
CA ARG A 332 -22.90 18.55 -16.61
C ARG A 332 -21.83 18.69 -15.51
N ASN A 333 -21.46 19.94 -15.24
CA ASN A 333 -20.66 20.25 -14.06
C ASN A 333 -21.60 20.45 -12.85
N GLN A 334 -21.13 20.08 -11.67
CA GLN A 334 -21.87 20.21 -10.43
C GLN A 334 -20.96 20.78 -9.32
N THR A 335 -21.56 21.60 -8.46
CA THR A 335 -20.89 22.11 -7.26
C THR A 335 -21.47 21.40 -6.03
N VAL A 336 -20.60 20.92 -5.19
CA VAL A 336 -20.93 20.34 -3.88
C VAL A 336 -20.31 21.22 -2.81
N THR A 337 -21.08 21.53 -1.77
CA THR A 337 -20.56 22.19 -0.56
C THR A 337 -20.70 21.25 0.63
N ALA A 338 -19.59 21.05 1.34
CA ALA A 338 -19.50 20.19 2.51
C ALA A 338 -18.94 20.98 3.72
N ASP A 339 -19.19 20.47 4.92
CA ASP A 339 -18.66 21.04 6.15
C ASP A 339 -17.33 20.40 6.53
N GLN A 340 -17.12 19.15 6.10
CA GLN A 340 -15.86 18.41 6.20
C GLN A 340 -15.59 17.69 4.88
N VAL A 341 -14.34 17.63 4.48
CA VAL A 341 -13.90 16.93 3.25
C VAL A 341 -12.72 16.02 3.57
N ILE A 342 -12.75 14.79 3.06
CA ILE A 342 -11.58 13.90 3.05
C ILE A 342 -11.12 13.74 1.61
N LEU A 343 -9.90 14.16 1.30
CA LEU A 343 -9.24 13.95 0.00
C LEU A 343 -8.48 12.63 0.04
N CYS A 344 -8.96 11.63 -0.71
CA CYS A 344 -8.41 10.27 -0.75
C CYS A 344 -7.71 9.94 -2.07
N MET A 345 -7.45 10.92 -2.92
CA MET A 345 -6.65 10.77 -4.13
C MET A 345 -5.18 11.00 -3.84
N SER A 346 -4.29 10.37 -4.62
CA SER A 346 -2.85 10.62 -4.51
C SER A 346 -2.49 12.09 -4.75
N PHE A 347 -1.40 12.58 -4.17
CA PHE A 347 -0.90 13.91 -4.51
C PHE A 347 -0.51 14.02 -5.99
N ALA A 348 -0.15 12.90 -6.63
CA ALA A 348 0.08 12.87 -8.08
C ALA A 348 -1.17 13.27 -8.91
N VAL A 349 -2.37 12.97 -8.42
CA VAL A 349 -3.63 13.44 -9.00
C VAL A 349 -3.95 14.86 -8.50
N LEU A 350 -3.90 15.11 -7.20
CA LEU A 350 -4.31 16.39 -6.61
C LEU A 350 -3.53 17.58 -7.21
N ARG A 351 -2.23 17.42 -7.52
CA ARG A 351 -1.41 18.47 -8.15
C ARG A 351 -1.86 18.88 -9.54
N THR A 352 -2.72 18.09 -10.19
CA THR A 352 -3.28 18.41 -11.52
C THR A 352 -4.61 19.17 -11.44
N LEU A 353 -5.17 19.33 -10.24
CA LEU A 353 -6.45 19.98 -9.99
C LEU A 353 -6.25 21.43 -9.50
N ASP A 354 -7.31 22.25 -9.58
CA ASP A 354 -7.27 23.60 -9.03
C ASP A 354 -7.60 23.58 -7.52
N TYR A 355 -6.58 23.65 -6.70
CA TYR A 355 -6.69 23.81 -5.25
C TYR A 355 -6.24 25.19 -4.76
N SER A 356 -6.05 26.16 -5.66
CA SER A 356 -5.55 27.50 -5.33
C SER A 356 -6.44 28.23 -4.31
N GLY A 357 -7.74 27.92 -4.30
CA GLY A 357 -8.71 28.45 -3.36
C GLY A 357 -8.87 27.68 -2.06
N ALA A 358 -8.14 26.57 -1.86
CA ALA A 358 -8.32 25.70 -0.69
C ALA A 358 -7.70 26.27 0.60
N GLY A 359 -6.77 27.21 0.49
CA GLY A 359 -6.11 27.82 1.64
C GLY A 359 -5.01 26.96 2.26
N PHE A 360 -4.45 26.02 1.50
CA PHE A 360 -3.35 25.16 1.97
C PHE A 360 -2.08 26.00 2.28
N ASP A 361 -1.44 25.68 3.39
CA ASP A 361 -0.17 26.31 3.73
C ASP A 361 0.98 25.88 2.79
N GLN A 362 2.09 26.58 2.88
CA GLN A 362 3.24 26.40 1.97
C GLN A 362 3.80 24.98 2.04
N ARG A 363 3.85 24.33 3.24
CA ARG A 363 4.39 22.99 3.39
C ARG A 363 3.48 21.97 2.75
N LYS A 364 2.15 22.08 2.92
CA LYS A 364 1.15 21.24 2.25
C LYS A 364 1.25 21.40 0.73
N GLN A 365 1.37 22.62 0.22
CA GLN A 365 1.55 22.84 -1.22
C GLN A 365 2.85 22.22 -1.74
N THR A 366 3.94 22.29 -0.96
CA THR A 366 5.20 21.64 -1.31
C THR A 366 5.05 20.12 -1.35
N ALA A 367 4.43 19.52 -0.35
CA ALA A 367 4.16 18.08 -0.33
C ALA A 367 3.32 17.64 -1.55
N ILE A 368 2.21 18.34 -1.84
CA ILE A 368 1.36 18.03 -3.01
C ILE A 368 2.14 18.12 -4.31
N THR A 369 2.96 19.14 -4.50
CA THR A 369 3.66 19.36 -5.77
C THR A 369 4.89 18.50 -5.96
N GLN A 370 5.60 18.13 -4.89
CA GLN A 370 6.95 17.57 -4.97
C GLN A 370 7.05 16.10 -4.55
N LEU A 371 6.12 15.55 -3.74
CA LEU A 371 6.18 14.15 -3.33
C LEU A 371 6.40 13.24 -4.53
N GLY A 372 7.34 12.32 -4.43
CA GLY A 372 7.67 11.37 -5.49
C GLY A 372 6.43 10.59 -5.93
N ALA A 373 6.30 10.41 -7.24
CA ALA A 373 5.24 9.64 -7.88
C ALA A 373 5.90 8.49 -8.64
N GLY A 374 5.79 7.28 -8.10
CA GLY A 374 6.44 6.09 -8.63
C GLY A 374 5.86 5.68 -9.99
N ARG A 375 6.70 5.08 -10.79
CA ARG A 375 6.35 4.48 -12.07
C ARG A 375 6.69 2.99 -12.01
N ASN A 376 5.67 2.16 -11.79
CA ASN A 376 5.81 0.71 -11.86
C ASN A 376 4.91 0.17 -12.97
N ALA A 377 5.39 -0.86 -13.63
CA ALA A 377 4.63 -1.59 -14.64
C ALA A 377 4.62 -3.08 -14.31
N LYS A 378 3.48 -3.74 -14.58
CA LYS A 378 3.33 -5.19 -14.52
C LYS A 378 3.10 -5.71 -15.94
N LEU A 379 4.08 -6.39 -16.50
CA LEU A 379 3.91 -7.18 -17.72
C LEU A 379 3.80 -8.65 -17.31
N GLN A 380 2.60 -9.21 -17.41
CA GLN A 380 2.31 -10.56 -16.94
C GLN A 380 2.13 -11.51 -18.12
N LEU A 381 2.78 -12.66 -18.07
CA LEU A 381 2.71 -13.68 -19.12
C LEU A 381 2.27 -15.01 -18.53
N GLN A 382 1.33 -15.70 -19.20
CA GLN A 382 0.91 -17.04 -18.79
C GLN A 382 1.63 -18.13 -19.59
N PHE A 383 2.10 -19.14 -18.85
CA PHE A 383 2.83 -20.30 -19.35
C PHE A 383 2.00 -21.58 -19.17
N GLN A 384 2.22 -22.56 -20.05
CA GLN A 384 1.53 -23.86 -20.03
C GLN A 384 1.86 -24.68 -18.78
N SER A 385 2.99 -24.42 -18.13
CA SER A 385 3.43 -25.02 -16.88
C SER A 385 4.36 -24.08 -16.14
N ARG A 386 4.48 -24.26 -14.80
CA ARG A 386 5.42 -23.54 -13.94
C ARG A 386 6.83 -24.13 -14.10
N LEU A 387 7.50 -23.84 -15.23
CA LEU A 387 8.84 -24.37 -15.54
C LEU A 387 9.87 -23.99 -14.47
N TRP A 388 9.77 -22.77 -13.93
CA TRP A 388 10.66 -22.26 -12.88
C TRP A 388 10.69 -23.19 -11.65
N ASN A 389 9.55 -23.73 -11.22
CA ASN A 389 9.50 -24.66 -10.09
C ASN A 389 10.28 -25.95 -10.40
N ALA A 390 10.19 -26.48 -11.62
CA ALA A 390 10.94 -27.65 -12.05
C ALA A 390 12.45 -27.38 -12.14
N GLN A 391 12.85 -26.11 -12.21
CA GLN A 391 14.24 -25.66 -12.23
C GLN A 391 14.71 -25.19 -10.83
N GLY A 392 13.93 -25.42 -9.78
CA GLY A 392 14.30 -25.12 -8.40
C GLY A 392 14.05 -23.67 -7.98
N SER A 393 13.29 -22.88 -8.79
CA SER A 393 12.96 -21.49 -8.47
C SER A 393 11.52 -21.34 -7.95
N THR A 394 11.30 -20.37 -7.06
CA THR A 394 9.97 -19.91 -6.64
C THR A 394 9.20 -19.20 -7.76
N GLY A 395 9.91 -18.75 -8.80
CA GLY A 395 9.45 -17.81 -9.82
C GLY A 395 9.86 -16.37 -9.50
N SER A 396 10.35 -16.11 -8.29
CA SER A 396 10.99 -14.85 -7.94
C SER A 396 12.40 -14.82 -8.54
N ALA A 397 12.69 -13.77 -9.33
CA ALA A 397 14.02 -13.56 -9.86
C ALA A 397 14.35 -12.08 -9.93
N TYR A 398 15.58 -11.73 -9.51
CA TYR A 398 16.14 -10.38 -9.61
C TYR A 398 17.29 -10.38 -10.61
N THR A 399 17.32 -9.41 -11.52
CA THR A 399 18.34 -9.37 -12.57
C THR A 399 18.76 -7.95 -12.97
N ASP A 400 19.91 -7.83 -13.67
CA ASP A 400 20.32 -6.61 -14.38
C ASP A 400 20.14 -6.74 -15.92
N LEU A 401 19.32 -7.66 -16.39
CA LEU A 401 19.00 -7.87 -17.80
C LEU A 401 17.99 -6.87 -18.37
N GLY A 402 17.54 -5.89 -17.54
CA GLY A 402 16.41 -5.01 -17.84
C GLY A 402 15.06 -5.72 -17.62
N ILE A 403 15.08 -6.73 -16.78
CA ILE A 403 14.02 -7.29 -15.95
C ILE A 403 14.52 -7.03 -14.54
N GLN A 404 13.78 -6.31 -13.73
CA GLN A 404 14.23 -6.03 -12.36
C GLN A 404 13.80 -7.14 -11.41
N ASN A 405 12.51 -7.46 -11.39
CA ASN A 405 11.95 -8.51 -10.56
C ASN A 405 10.88 -9.33 -11.32
N THR A 406 10.78 -10.60 -11.00
CA THR A 406 9.68 -11.47 -11.40
C THR A 406 9.16 -12.24 -10.20
N TRP A 407 7.87 -12.64 -10.23
CA TRP A 407 7.32 -13.65 -9.30
C TRP A 407 6.17 -14.44 -9.93
N ASP A 408 5.84 -15.60 -9.34
CA ASP A 408 4.67 -16.39 -9.72
C ASP A 408 3.40 -15.79 -9.10
N VAL A 409 2.60 -15.11 -9.92
CA VAL A 409 1.29 -14.53 -9.58
C VAL A 409 0.27 -15.62 -9.23
N THR A 410 0.51 -16.85 -9.67
CA THR A 410 -0.45 -17.96 -9.57
C THR A 410 -0.17 -18.92 -8.42
N ARG A 411 0.68 -18.52 -7.47
CA ARG A 411 0.82 -19.26 -6.19
C ARG A 411 -0.55 -19.43 -5.56
N ALA A 412 -0.85 -20.61 -5.02
CA ALA A 412 -2.14 -21.01 -4.46
C ALA A 412 -3.33 -21.07 -5.45
N GLN A 413 -3.16 -20.67 -6.72
CA GLN A 413 -4.22 -20.75 -7.71
C GLN A 413 -4.25 -22.12 -8.42
N PRO A 414 -5.46 -22.61 -8.82
CA PRO A 414 -5.61 -23.92 -9.43
C PRO A 414 -5.02 -24.00 -10.84
N GLY A 415 -4.82 -25.24 -11.29
CA GLY A 415 -4.37 -25.57 -12.65
C GLY A 415 -2.86 -25.72 -12.79
N SER A 416 -2.44 -26.24 -13.94
CA SER A 416 -1.04 -26.48 -14.28
C SER A 416 -0.34 -25.25 -14.86
N THR A 417 -1.10 -24.30 -15.40
CA THR A 417 -0.56 -23.04 -15.94
C THR A 417 -0.01 -22.18 -14.81
N GLY A 418 0.94 -21.32 -15.14
CA GLY A 418 1.50 -20.32 -14.22
C GLY A 418 1.59 -18.96 -14.90
N ILE A 419 1.49 -17.88 -14.14
CA ILE A 419 1.67 -16.51 -14.59
C ILE A 419 2.91 -15.95 -13.91
N LEU A 420 3.92 -15.57 -14.70
CA LEU A 420 5.02 -14.73 -14.21
C LEU A 420 4.75 -13.28 -14.56
N VAL A 421 5.03 -12.40 -13.64
CA VAL A 421 5.08 -10.95 -13.85
C VAL A 421 6.52 -10.51 -14.08
N ASP A 422 6.76 -9.60 -15.01
CA ASP A 422 7.88 -8.68 -15.05
C ASP A 422 7.43 -7.41 -14.31
N TYR A 423 7.96 -7.22 -13.11
CA TYR A 423 7.69 -6.03 -12.31
C TYR A 423 8.88 -5.09 -12.41
N SER A 424 8.62 -3.93 -12.95
CA SER A 424 9.66 -2.96 -13.24
C SER A 424 9.31 -1.61 -12.66
N GLY A 425 10.34 -0.86 -12.21
CA GLY A 425 10.23 0.50 -11.70
C GLY A 425 11.06 1.51 -12.47
N GLY A 426 10.88 2.78 -12.17
CA GLY A 426 11.67 3.88 -12.68
C GLY A 426 11.65 4.02 -14.20
N ASP A 427 12.84 4.17 -14.79
CA ASP A 427 12.97 4.37 -16.24
C ASP A 427 12.65 3.10 -17.05
N ILE A 428 12.86 1.91 -16.50
CA ILE A 428 12.49 0.65 -17.16
C ILE A 428 10.97 0.61 -17.34
N ALA A 429 10.21 0.82 -16.28
CA ALA A 429 8.75 0.92 -16.35
C ALA A 429 8.28 2.07 -17.24
N GLY A 430 8.97 3.23 -17.18
CA GLY A 430 8.71 4.41 -18.00
C GLY A 430 8.82 4.15 -19.50
N GLY A 431 9.58 3.12 -19.91
CA GLY A 431 9.72 2.66 -21.30
C GLY A 431 8.48 1.97 -21.86
N TYR A 432 7.57 1.46 -21.01
CA TYR A 432 6.29 0.95 -21.48
C TYR A 432 5.34 2.09 -21.86
N ALA A 433 4.84 2.09 -23.09
CA ALA A 433 3.95 3.12 -23.62
C ALA A 433 2.74 2.49 -24.36
N PRO A 434 1.88 1.74 -23.67
CA PRO A 434 0.68 1.17 -24.28
C PRO A 434 -0.33 2.29 -24.61
N SER A 435 -1.25 1.99 -25.54
CA SER A 435 -2.33 2.93 -25.90
C SER A 435 -3.35 3.15 -24.80
N THR A 436 -3.48 2.20 -23.86
CA THR A 436 -4.33 2.28 -22.65
C THR A 436 -3.54 1.76 -21.46
N PRO A 437 -3.79 2.29 -20.25
CA PRO A 437 -3.06 1.90 -19.04
C PRO A 437 -3.13 0.41 -18.72
N TYR A 438 -4.22 -0.24 -19.11
CA TYR A 438 -4.51 -1.66 -18.87
C TYR A 438 -4.85 -2.31 -20.21
N SER A 439 -4.07 -3.31 -20.63
CA SER A 439 -4.19 -3.93 -21.94
C SER A 439 -3.80 -5.40 -21.91
N ASN A 440 -4.25 -6.17 -22.89
CA ASN A 440 -3.83 -7.55 -23.08
C ASN A 440 -3.36 -7.83 -24.51
N ALA A 441 -2.59 -8.91 -24.68
CA ALA A 441 -2.03 -9.31 -25.97
C ALA A 441 -3.09 -9.69 -27.02
N GLY A 442 -4.30 -10.07 -26.60
CA GLY A 442 -5.40 -10.41 -27.50
C GLY A 442 -6.00 -9.20 -28.21
N SER A 443 -5.91 -8.02 -27.59
CA SER A 443 -6.48 -6.75 -28.13
C SER A 443 -5.42 -5.72 -28.50
N ASN A 444 -4.18 -5.87 -28.02
CA ASN A 444 -3.12 -4.88 -28.24
C ASN A 444 -1.81 -5.56 -28.70
N PRO A 445 -1.44 -5.47 -30.00
CA PRO A 445 -0.21 -6.06 -30.53
C PRO A 445 1.08 -5.55 -29.85
N GLN A 446 1.06 -4.34 -29.27
CA GLN A 446 2.21 -3.79 -28.55
C GLN A 446 2.52 -4.60 -27.30
N VAL A 447 1.49 -5.10 -26.57
CA VAL A 447 1.68 -6.00 -25.43
C VAL A 447 2.37 -7.29 -25.86
N THR A 448 2.00 -7.85 -27.03
CA THR A 448 2.69 -9.02 -27.62
C THR A 448 4.16 -8.72 -27.92
N ALA A 449 4.48 -7.52 -28.41
CA ALA A 449 5.86 -7.12 -28.67
C ALA A 449 6.68 -7.03 -27.38
N TYR A 450 6.14 -6.41 -26.33
CA TYR A 450 6.78 -6.35 -25.01
C TYR A 450 6.95 -7.76 -24.40
N ALA A 451 5.93 -8.61 -24.50
CA ALA A 451 6.01 -10.00 -24.05
C ALA A 451 7.17 -10.77 -24.70
N LYS A 452 7.37 -10.60 -26.03
CA LYS A 452 8.49 -11.24 -26.74
C LYS A 452 9.86 -10.69 -26.29
N GLN A 453 9.97 -9.39 -26.00
CA GLN A 453 11.20 -8.80 -25.47
C GLN A 453 11.52 -9.34 -24.07
N PHE A 454 10.51 -9.43 -23.21
CA PHE A 454 10.66 -10.03 -21.89
C PHE A 454 11.08 -11.50 -21.98
N LEU A 455 10.40 -12.31 -22.81
CA LEU A 455 10.74 -13.73 -23.01
C LEU A 455 12.19 -13.93 -23.47
N ALA A 456 12.71 -13.09 -24.35
CA ALA A 456 14.09 -13.19 -24.84
C ALA A 456 15.11 -13.00 -23.69
N LYS A 457 14.79 -12.17 -22.72
CA LYS A 457 15.62 -11.96 -21.51
C LYS A 457 15.42 -13.08 -20.50
N LEU A 458 14.16 -13.46 -20.26
CA LEU A 458 13.76 -14.47 -19.29
C LEU A 458 14.30 -15.86 -19.65
N GLU A 459 14.53 -16.15 -20.94
CA GLU A 459 15.16 -17.38 -21.44
C GLU A 459 16.57 -17.61 -20.87
N THR A 460 17.29 -16.52 -20.51
CA THR A 460 18.59 -16.59 -19.82
C THR A 460 18.44 -17.08 -18.39
N VAL A 461 17.37 -16.68 -17.71
CA VAL A 461 17.10 -17.04 -16.31
C VAL A 461 16.46 -18.42 -16.23
N TYR A 462 15.49 -18.70 -17.10
CA TYR A 462 14.73 -19.95 -17.15
C TYR A 462 14.80 -20.57 -18.54
N PRO A 463 15.86 -21.33 -18.89
CA PRO A 463 16.04 -21.93 -20.21
C PRO A 463 14.83 -22.81 -20.60
N GLY A 464 14.30 -22.59 -21.80
CA GLY A 464 13.12 -23.26 -22.35
C GLY A 464 11.79 -22.60 -22.02
N ILE A 465 11.76 -21.49 -21.29
CA ILE A 465 10.54 -20.80 -20.88
C ILE A 465 9.76 -20.23 -22.06
N THR A 466 10.44 -19.76 -23.11
CA THR A 466 9.82 -19.20 -24.31
C THR A 466 8.87 -20.20 -24.97
N ASN A 467 9.23 -21.49 -25.02
CA ASN A 467 8.41 -22.55 -25.59
C ASN A 467 7.18 -22.91 -24.71
N ARG A 468 7.10 -22.41 -23.51
CA ARG A 468 5.97 -22.62 -22.59
C ARG A 468 4.97 -21.48 -22.60
N TRP A 469 5.29 -20.36 -23.20
CA TRP A 469 4.35 -19.24 -23.30
C TRP A 469 3.12 -19.63 -24.14
N ASN A 470 1.91 -19.41 -23.60
CA ASN A 470 0.66 -19.78 -24.26
C ASN A 470 0.06 -18.65 -25.14
N GLY A 471 0.78 -17.54 -25.31
CA GLY A 471 0.36 -16.38 -26.10
C GLY A 471 -0.43 -15.33 -25.30
N LYS A 472 -0.76 -15.59 -24.04
CA LYS A 472 -1.49 -14.65 -23.20
C LYS A 472 -0.53 -13.76 -22.41
N ALA A 473 -0.79 -12.47 -22.46
CA ALA A 473 -0.07 -11.47 -21.67
C ALA A 473 -0.98 -10.28 -21.36
N THR A 474 -0.77 -9.63 -20.22
CA THR A 474 -1.35 -8.33 -19.86
C THR A 474 -0.25 -7.33 -19.53
N LEU A 475 -0.56 -6.06 -19.71
CA LEU A 475 0.31 -4.95 -19.31
C LEU A 475 -0.50 -3.94 -18.49
N SER A 476 0.04 -3.56 -17.35
CA SER A 476 -0.50 -2.53 -16.46
C SER A 476 0.54 -1.42 -16.28
N THR A 477 0.12 -0.17 -16.48
CA THR A 477 0.93 1.05 -16.32
C THR A 477 0.10 2.12 -15.59
N PRO A 478 -0.16 1.95 -14.28
CA PRO A 478 -1.05 2.84 -13.51
C PRO A 478 -0.59 4.30 -13.50
N PHE A 479 0.71 4.57 -13.67
CA PHE A 479 1.25 5.92 -13.78
C PHE A 479 0.83 6.66 -15.08
N ARG A 480 0.23 5.94 -16.04
CA ARG A 480 -0.37 6.50 -17.26
C ARG A 480 -1.89 6.63 -17.17
N ASP A 481 -2.50 6.15 -16.09
CA ASP A 481 -3.91 6.35 -15.83
C ASP A 481 -4.12 7.76 -15.22
N PRO A 482 -4.88 8.67 -15.86
CA PRO A 482 -5.07 10.02 -15.37
C PRO A 482 -5.82 10.07 -14.02
N LEU A 483 -6.49 8.99 -13.62
CA LEU A 483 -7.16 8.88 -12.31
C LEU A 483 -6.19 8.46 -11.19
N LEU A 484 -4.96 8.03 -11.53
CA LEU A 484 -3.93 7.57 -10.58
C LEU A 484 -2.65 8.39 -10.66
N ASN A 485 -2.11 8.64 -11.86
CA ASN A 485 -0.88 9.38 -12.19
C ASN A 485 0.40 8.86 -11.50
N CYS A 486 0.33 7.72 -10.82
CA CYS A 486 1.48 7.05 -10.18
C CYS A 486 1.12 5.59 -9.90
N SER A 487 2.13 4.74 -9.68
CA SER A 487 1.93 3.44 -9.02
C SER A 487 1.64 3.65 -7.53
N TYR A 488 2.53 4.35 -6.84
CA TYR A 488 2.41 4.80 -5.45
C TYR A 488 3.41 5.93 -5.18
N SER A 489 3.42 6.46 -3.97
CA SER A 489 4.33 7.53 -3.56
C SER A 489 5.65 6.99 -3.03
N TYR A 490 6.72 7.80 -3.14
CA TYR A 490 8.03 7.52 -2.56
C TYR A 490 8.72 8.82 -2.15
N TRP A 491 9.73 8.70 -1.28
CA TRP A 491 10.51 9.85 -0.83
C TRP A 491 11.72 10.09 -1.73
N ARG A 492 11.78 11.29 -2.32
CA ARG A 492 12.97 11.78 -3.02
C ARG A 492 14.00 12.26 -2.04
N VAL A 493 15.23 12.44 -2.53
CA VAL A 493 16.32 13.05 -1.75
C VAL A 493 15.87 14.38 -1.14
N GLY A 494 16.01 14.52 0.17
CA GLY A 494 15.66 15.71 0.96
C GLY A 494 14.19 15.83 1.39
N GLN A 495 13.32 14.92 1.00
CA GLN A 495 11.88 15.06 1.26
C GLN A 495 11.45 14.60 2.65
N TYR A 496 12.17 13.69 3.29
CA TYR A 496 11.87 13.31 4.67
C TYR A 496 11.93 14.52 5.61
N THR A 497 13.00 15.27 5.57
CA THR A 497 13.16 16.44 6.43
C THR A 497 12.38 17.66 5.95
N GLN A 498 11.92 17.68 4.71
CA GLN A 498 11.15 18.78 4.17
C GLN A 498 9.67 18.73 4.58
N PHE A 499 9.01 17.55 4.49
CA PHE A 499 7.57 17.45 4.75
C PHE A 499 7.08 16.06 5.19
N SER A 500 7.92 15.01 5.34
CA SER A 500 7.44 13.69 5.81
C SER A 500 6.67 13.83 7.12
N GLY A 501 5.50 13.20 7.19
CA GLY A 501 4.56 13.29 8.31
C GLY A 501 3.62 14.50 8.22
N TYR A 502 3.75 15.35 7.21
CA TYR A 502 2.85 16.49 6.99
C TYR A 502 1.75 16.21 5.97
N GLU A 503 1.86 15.11 5.22
CA GLU A 503 0.90 14.74 4.17
C GLU A 503 -0.50 14.55 4.72
N GLY A 504 -0.63 13.87 5.85
CA GLY A 504 -1.89 13.60 6.54
C GLY A 504 -2.43 14.79 7.35
N VAL A 505 -1.65 15.84 7.61
CA VAL A 505 -2.06 16.97 8.48
C VAL A 505 -3.25 17.72 7.87
N PRO A 506 -4.38 17.86 8.58
CA PRO A 506 -5.55 18.58 8.07
C PRO A 506 -5.27 20.06 7.79
N GLN A 507 -6.00 20.61 6.83
CA GLN A 507 -5.95 22.03 6.48
C GLN A 507 -7.37 22.62 6.66
N GLY A 508 -7.64 23.11 7.85
CA GLY A 508 -8.99 23.53 8.24
C GLY A 508 -9.98 22.35 8.23
N SER A 509 -11.05 22.44 7.44
CA SER A 509 -12.05 21.39 7.27
C SER A 509 -11.71 20.37 6.18
N ILE A 510 -10.47 20.37 5.68
CA ILE A 510 -10.00 19.45 4.64
C ILE A 510 -8.99 18.48 5.25
N HIS A 511 -9.33 17.20 5.25
CA HIS A 511 -8.52 16.07 5.70
C HIS A 511 -7.93 15.36 4.49
N PHE A 512 -6.83 14.62 4.71
CA PHE A 512 -6.13 13.89 3.67
C PHE A 512 -5.97 12.43 4.09
N ALA A 513 -6.20 11.51 3.17
CA ALA A 513 -6.01 10.09 3.37
C ALA A 513 -5.51 9.41 2.10
N GLY A 514 -4.87 8.27 2.26
CA GLY A 514 -4.26 7.49 1.18
C GLY A 514 -2.90 7.01 1.62
N GLU A 515 -2.31 6.06 0.87
CA GLU A 515 -1.01 5.48 1.21
C GLU A 515 0.10 6.53 1.38
N HIS A 516 0.02 7.63 0.65
CA HIS A 516 0.96 8.74 0.69
C HIS A 516 0.94 9.55 2.01
N CYS A 517 -0.10 9.37 2.82
CA CYS A 517 -0.20 9.95 4.16
C CYS A 517 0.35 9.02 5.25
N SER A 518 0.55 7.74 4.94
CA SER A 518 1.04 6.76 5.90
C SER A 518 2.56 6.86 6.07
N GLN A 519 3.00 6.87 7.32
CA GLN A 519 4.44 6.80 7.64
C GLN A 519 4.94 5.35 7.62
N ASP A 520 4.10 4.39 8.03
CA ASP A 520 4.50 3.00 8.22
C ASP A 520 4.28 2.14 6.97
N PHE A 521 3.22 2.45 6.20
CA PHE A 521 2.77 1.65 5.07
C PHE A 521 2.60 2.50 3.80
N GLN A 522 3.52 3.46 3.58
CA GLN A 522 3.54 4.20 2.33
C GLN A 522 3.77 3.24 1.14
N GLY A 523 2.96 3.38 0.09
CA GLY A 523 2.99 2.49 -1.07
C GLY A 523 2.07 1.27 -0.98
N TYR A 524 1.66 0.87 0.22
CA TYR A 524 0.86 -0.34 0.45
C TYR A 524 -0.65 -0.07 0.53
N MET A 525 -1.45 -1.11 0.27
CA MET A 525 -2.90 -1.10 0.44
C MET A 525 -3.29 -0.82 1.89
N GLU A 526 -2.51 -1.36 2.84
CA GLU A 526 -2.64 -1.12 4.28
C GLU A 526 -2.56 0.36 4.63
N GLY A 527 -1.56 1.08 4.07
CA GLY A 527 -1.43 2.52 4.28
C GLY A 527 -2.66 3.28 3.78
N GLY A 528 -3.24 2.84 2.65
CA GLY A 528 -4.50 3.41 2.18
C GLY A 528 -5.66 3.17 3.14
N ALA A 529 -5.84 1.94 3.62
CA ALA A 529 -6.93 1.55 4.50
C ALA A 529 -6.84 2.24 5.88
N SER A 530 -5.68 2.15 6.53
CA SER A 530 -5.44 2.72 7.86
C SER A 530 -5.56 4.25 7.88
N GLU A 531 -5.07 4.92 6.84
CA GLU A 531 -5.19 6.37 6.69
C GLU A 531 -6.64 6.83 6.45
N GLY A 532 -7.44 6.02 5.75
CA GLY A 532 -8.87 6.25 5.64
C GLY A 532 -9.58 6.23 6.99
N VAL A 533 -9.26 5.23 7.83
CA VAL A 533 -9.75 5.12 9.20
C VAL A 533 -9.29 6.31 10.04
N ARG A 534 -8.01 6.70 9.96
CA ARG A 534 -7.46 7.85 10.70
C ARG A 534 -8.20 9.15 10.35
N ALA A 535 -8.38 9.45 9.06
CA ALA A 535 -9.04 10.69 8.65
C ALA A 535 -10.52 10.74 9.06
N ALA A 536 -11.22 9.61 9.07
CA ALA A 536 -12.57 9.52 9.60
C ALA A 536 -12.60 9.77 11.11
N ASN A 537 -11.65 9.20 11.85
CA ASN A 537 -11.53 9.38 13.30
C ASN A 537 -11.22 10.85 13.67
N GLU A 538 -10.46 11.57 12.89
CA GLU A 538 -10.26 13.02 13.07
C GLU A 538 -11.60 13.79 13.04
N ILE A 539 -12.48 13.49 12.08
CA ILE A 539 -13.81 14.10 11.98
C ILE A 539 -14.70 13.70 13.17
N LEU A 540 -14.59 12.45 13.62
CA LEU A 540 -15.32 11.94 14.78
C LEU A 540 -14.79 12.50 16.12
N GLY A 541 -13.59 13.13 16.11
CA GLY A 541 -12.92 13.61 17.32
C GLY A 541 -12.47 12.45 18.23
N VAL A 542 -12.16 11.31 17.63
CA VAL A 542 -11.62 10.12 18.28
C VAL A 542 -10.15 10.02 17.87
N SER A 543 -9.24 10.34 18.80
CA SER A 543 -7.78 10.24 18.60
C SER A 543 -7.22 9.01 19.28
#